data_de86915675af5c6866827964395afb9d
#
_entry.id   de86915675af5c6866827964395afb9d
#
_cell.length_a   1.000
_cell.length_b   1.000
_cell.length_c   1.000
_cell.angle_alpha   90.00
_cell.angle_beta   90.00
_cell.angle_gamma   90.00
#
_symmetry.space_group_name_H-M   'P 1'
#
loop_
_entity.id
_entity.type
_entity.pdbx_description
1 polymer ?
#
loop_
_entity_poly.entity_id
_entity_poly.type
_entity_poly.pdbx_seq_one_letter_code
_entity_poly.pdbx_strand_id
1 'polypeptide(L)'
;MAKTYVGSRLRQLRRERDMSQAALAQALGLSASYVNQIEHDVRPLTVPVLLKITETFGVDATFFSRDDDSRLLAEVQDVVLDKEVCPAPVDLQEISDMVRNHPEIARAMVDVHRRYRNVTDKLSLATDDRNFHGDSPGAASRALTMPHEEVRDYFYSRQNYIDSVDLAAESLARELGTTDDDRDVEEILARRLRDEHGVKIRTRSDMGNTQHHFNPETGELDLARGLSAGQRAFRMATELGYFECGDLIREEVSEGHFTSSDSRALALRGVATYYAGALILPYEKFHALAESNRYDIEFLARHAGVGYETICHRLSTMQRPSLRGIPFTFVRVDRAGNMSKRQSATGFHFTNSGGTCPLWNVYETFSYPGKIMRQVAVMPDGRPYLWISRTVEHHTARYNQPGKTFAIGLGCEARHAHRTVYSEGLDINDENAATPIGAGCRVCSRDDCPQRAFPPIHRAIDVNAHRSSVAPY
;
A
#
# COMPACT_ATOMS: atom_id res chain seq x y z
N MET A 1 -24.00 3.81 19.60
CA MET A 1 -22.63 4.31 19.35
C MET A 1 -21.67 3.37 20.04
N ALA A 2 -20.78 2.74 19.30
CA ALA A 2 -19.75 1.86 19.86
C ALA A 2 -18.82 2.68 20.78
N LYS A 3 -18.52 2.16 21.96
CA LYS A 3 -17.56 2.77 22.90
C LYS A 3 -16.15 2.55 22.35
N THR A 4 -15.41 3.63 22.08
CA THR A 4 -14.04 3.55 21.55
C THR A 4 -13.05 3.70 22.71
N TYR A 5 -12.27 2.66 22.95
CA TYR A 5 -11.20 2.61 23.93
C TYR A 5 -9.87 2.76 23.18
N VAL A 6 -9.10 3.79 23.51
CA VAL A 6 -7.87 4.19 22.80
C VAL A 6 -6.77 4.66 23.77
N GLY A 7 -6.77 4.11 24.96
CA GLY A 7 -5.86 4.54 26.02
C GLY A 7 -4.38 4.39 25.67
N SER A 8 -4.01 3.32 24.97
CA SER A 8 -2.66 3.11 24.47
C SER A 8 -2.22 4.22 23.52
N ARG A 9 -3.09 4.66 22.60
CA ARG A 9 -2.84 5.74 21.65
C ARG A 9 -2.70 7.10 22.31
N LEU A 10 -3.55 7.39 23.29
CA LEU A 10 -3.43 8.64 24.08
C LEU A 10 -2.12 8.66 24.86
N ARG A 11 -1.73 7.52 25.44
CA ARG A 11 -0.45 7.38 26.13
C ARG A 11 0.74 7.53 25.18
N GLN A 12 0.65 7.01 23.96
CA GLN A 12 1.64 7.17 22.92
C GLN A 12 1.80 8.65 22.53
N LEU A 13 0.71 9.34 22.19
CA LEU A 13 0.71 10.76 21.87
C LEU A 13 1.37 11.61 22.96
N ARG A 14 1.04 11.31 24.24
CA ARG A 14 1.63 12.00 25.39
C ARG A 14 3.14 11.81 25.47
N ARG A 15 3.63 10.58 25.25
CA ARG A 15 5.07 10.26 25.29
C ARG A 15 5.82 10.90 24.12
N GLU A 16 5.28 10.89 22.91
CA GLU A 16 5.86 11.53 21.73
C GLU A 16 6.00 13.05 21.89
N ARG A 17 5.21 13.65 22.80
CA ARG A 17 5.25 15.08 23.13
C ARG A 17 5.98 15.36 24.45
N ASP A 18 6.66 14.37 25.03
CA ASP A 18 7.38 14.47 26.32
C ASP A 18 6.53 15.09 27.45
N MET A 19 5.22 14.77 27.48
CA MET A 19 4.28 15.34 28.45
C MET A 19 4.01 14.40 29.62
N SER A 20 3.85 14.97 30.81
CA SER A 20 3.25 14.25 31.96
C SER A 20 1.73 14.14 31.79
N GLN A 21 1.08 13.19 32.48
CA GLN A 21 -0.40 13.10 32.48
C GLN A 21 -1.07 14.40 32.96
N ALA A 22 -0.46 15.08 33.92
CA ALA A 22 -0.97 16.36 34.42
C ALA A 22 -0.85 17.47 33.35
N ALA A 23 0.27 17.50 32.61
CA ALA A 23 0.48 18.45 31.51
C ALA A 23 -0.51 18.21 30.35
N LEU A 24 -0.74 16.94 29.97
CA LEU A 24 -1.73 16.57 28.98
C LEU A 24 -3.16 16.96 29.43
N ALA A 25 -3.50 16.69 30.69
CA ALA A 25 -4.79 17.08 31.26
C ALA A 25 -4.99 18.60 31.20
N GLN A 26 -3.98 19.37 31.57
CA GLN A 26 -4.02 20.83 31.52
C GLN A 26 -4.17 21.34 30.09
N ALA A 27 -3.40 20.82 29.11
CA ALA A 27 -3.49 21.19 27.71
C ALA A 27 -4.88 20.91 27.12
N LEU A 28 -5.50 19.82 27.54
CA LEU A 28 -6.84 19.43 27.11
C LEU A 28 -7.97 20.03 27.97
N GLY A 29 -7.65 20.81 29.05
CA GLY A 29 -8.63 21.32 30.00
C GLY A 29 -9.50 20.20 30.63
N LEU A 30 -8.86 19.08 30.93
CA LEU A 30 -9.46 17.90 31.57
C LEU A 30 -8.83 17.69 32.96
N SER A 31 -9.45 16.87 33.82
CA SER A 31 -8.81 16.45 35.06
C SER A 31 -7.76 15.37 34.79
N ALA A 32 -6.66 15.35 35.57
CA ALA A 32 -5.63 14.32 35.47
C ALA A 32 -6.21 12.91 35.71
N SER A 33 -7.19 12.79 36.63
CA SER A 33 -7.91 11.54 36.87
C SER A 33 -8.69 11.07 35.64
N TYR A 34 -9.31 11.98 34.90
CA TYR A 34 -10.04 11.62 33.66
C TYR A 34 -9.08 11.17 32.54
N VAL A 35 -7.95 11.85 32.36
CA VAL A 35 -6.89 11.42 31.42
C VAL A 35 -6.36 10.04 31.80
N ASN A 36 -6.08 9.80 33.08
CA ASN A 36 -5.64 8.51 33.57
C ASN A 36 -6.67 7.40 33.30
N GLN A 37 -7.96 7.67 33.50
CA GLN A 37 -9.03 6.71 33.20
C GLN A 37 -9.14 6.39 31.69
N ILE A 38 -8.90 7.35 30.80
CA ILE A 38 -8.86 7.11 29.35
C ILE A 38 -7.61 6.31 29.00
N GLU A 39 -6.42 6.70 29.49
CA GLU A 39 -5.16 5.99 29.21
C GLU A 39 -5.14 4.54 29.67
N HIS A 40 -5.95 4.18 30.67
CA HIS A 40 -6.11 2.81 31.17
C HIS A 40 -7.37 2.10 30.66
N ASP A 41 -8.02 2.67 29.65
CA ASP A 41 -9.24 2.12 29.05
C ASP A 41 -10.39 1.87 30.04
N VAL A 42 -10.38 2.54 31.19
CA VAL A 42 -11.48 2.56 32.17
C VAL A 42 -12.65 3.39 31.61
N ARG A 43 -12.33 4.42 30.81
CA ARG A 43 -13.34 5.24 30.13
C ARG A 43 -13.05 5.33 28.62
N PRO A 44 -14.11 5.26 27.79
CA PRO A 44 -13.96 5.46 26.35
C PRO A 44 -13.62 6.92 26.01
N LEU A 45 -12.87 7.13 24.93
CA LEU A 45 -12.67 8.44 24.37
C LEU A 45 -14.00 8.95 23.76
N THR A 46 -14.43 10.13 24.19
CA THR A 46 -15.63 10.74 23.65
C THR A 46 -15.31 11.66 22.49
N VAL A 47 -16.27 11.85 21.56
CA VAL A 47 -16.10 12.72 20.38
C VAL A 47 -15.64 14.14 20.76
N PRO A 48 -16.20 14.81 21.80
CA PRO A 48 -15.72 16.13 22.20
C PRO A 48 -14.25 16.14 22.65
N VAL A 49 -13.81 15.08 23.33
CA VAL A 49 -12.39 14.97 23.76
C VAL A 49 -11.49 14.66 22.57
N LEU A 50 -11.94 13.83 21.63
CA LEU A 50 -11.22 13.56 20.40
C LEU A 50 -10.99 14.85 19.59
N LEU A 51 -12.03 15.64 19.37
CA LEU A 51 -11.94 16.91 18.65
C LEU A 51 -10.95 17.87 19.35
N LYS A 52 -10.98 17.90 20.68
CA LYS A 52 -10.08 18.75 21.46
C LYS A 52 -8.62 18.30 21.33
N ILE A 53 -8.36 16.99 21.27
CA ILE A 53 -7.02 16.44 21.04
C ILE A 53 -6.54 16.81 19.62
N THR A 54 -7.39 16.64 18.60
CA THR A 54 -7.03 16.99 17.23
C THR A 54 -6.74 18.49 17.07
N GLU A 55 -7.51 19.35 17.68
CA GLU A 55 -7.29 20.81 17.68
C GLU A 55 -6.03 21.22 18.45
N THR A 56 -5.80 20.63 19.62
CA THR A 56 -4.69 21.05 20.50
C THR A 56 -3.34 20.58 19.99
N PHE A 57 -3.28 19.36 19.42
CA PHE A 57 -2.01 18.72 19.05
C PHE A 57 -1.80 18.59 17.55
N GLY A 58 -2.75 19.04 16.72
CA GLY A 58 -2.67 18.92 15.27
C GLY A 58 -2.67 17.47 14.76
N VAL A 59 -3.18 16.53 15.58
CA VAL A 59 -3.21 15.10 15.25
C VAL A 59 -4.52 14.78 14.56
N ASP A 60 -4.47 14.05 13.45
CA ASP A 60 -5.68 13.62 12.76
C ASP A 60 -6.48 12.63 13.63
N ALA A 61 -7.81 12.69 13.56
CA ALA A 61 -8.69 11.77 14.27
C ALA A 61 -8.42 10.29 13.92
N THR A 62 -7.87 10.03 12.73
CA THR A 62 -7.45 8.68 12.30
C THR A 62 -6.29 8.11 13.10
N PHE A 63 -5.49 8.94 13.79
CA PHE A 63 -4.51 8.48 14.77
C PHE A 63 -5.13 7.59 15.84
N PHE A 64 -6.41 7.83 16.17
CA PHE A 64 -7.18 7.05 17.12
C PHE A 64 -8.05 5.97 16.44
N SER A 65 -7.88 5.74 15.13
CA SER A 65 -8.60 4.68 14.42
C SER A 65 -8.00 3.31 14.71
N ARG A 66 -8.83 2.26 14.56
CA ARG A 66 -8.42 0.86 14.77
C ARG A 66 -7.63 0.26 13.59
N ASP A 67 -7.38 1.04 12.54
CA ASP A 67 -6.80 0.52 11.30
C ASP A 67 -5.36 0.02 11.48
N ASP A 68 -4.57 0.71 12.32
CA ASP A 68 -3.21 0.29 12.67
C ASP A 68 -3.17 -1.01 13.50
N ASP A 69 -4.16 -1.22 14.36
CA ASP A 69 -4.23 -2.42 15.19
C ASP A 69 -4.50 -3.68 14.34
N SER A 70 -5.27 -3.54 13.27
CA SER A 70 -5.60 -4.66 12.36
C SER A 70 -4.38 -5.14 11.55
N ARG A 71 -3.51 -4.21 11.15
CA ARG A 71 -2.24 -4.56 10.49
C ARG A 71 -1.32 -5.28 11.44
N LEU A 72 -1.06 -4.65 12.60
CA LEU A 72 -0.17 -5.23 13.61
C LEU A 72 -0.67 -6.61 14.05
N LEU A 73 -1.99 -6.78 14.15
CA LEU A 73 -2.60 -8.07 14.43
C LEU A 73 -2.25 -9.12 13.36
N ALA A 74 -2.37 -8.75 12.08
CA ALA A 74 -2.02 -9.65 10.98
C ALA A 74 -0.51 -9.98 10.96
N GLU A 75 0.34 -8.99 11.21
CA GLU A 75 1.80 -9.18 11.28
C GLU A 75 2.20 -10.06 12.48
N VAL A 76 1.57 -9.90 13.63
CA VAL A 76 1.78 -10.77 14.80
C VAL A 76 1.26 -12.18 14.54
N GLN A 77 0.13 -12.32 13.85
CA GLN A 77 -0.35 -13.61 13.41
C GLN A 77 0.69 -14.32 12.54
N ASP A 78 1.32 -13.63 11.58
CA ASP A 78 2.41 -14.20 10.77
C ASP A 78 3.58 -14.71 11.64
N VAL A 79 3.94 -14.01 12.71
CA VAL A 79 4.99 -14.45 13.65
C VAL A 79 4.60 -15.71 14.39
N VAL A 80 3.39 -15.74 14.93
CA VAL A 80 2.86 -16.89 15.69
C VAL A 80 2.64 -18.12 14.80
N LEU A 81 2.49 -17.91 13.49
CA LEU A 81 2.36 -18.95 12.48
C LEU A 81 3.66 -19.68 12.15
N ASP A 82 4.78 -19.07 12.45
CA ASP A 82 6.08 -19.67 12.23
C ASP A 82 6.34 -20.72 13.32
N LYS A 83 6.17 -22.01 12.97
CA LYS A 83 6.36 -23.11 13.91
C LYS A 83 7.77 -23.26 14.43
N GLU A 84 8.76 -22.70 13.75
CA GLU A 84 10.14 -22.64 14.23
C GLU A 84 10.30 -21.63 15.35
N VAL A 85 9.48 -20.56 15.33
CA VAL A 85 9.48 -19.49 16.34
C VAL A 85 8.44 -19.77 17.45
N CYS A 86 7.25 -20.22 17.08
CA CYS A 86 6.15 -20.50 17.98
C CYS A 86 5.60 -21.92 17.78
N PRO A 87 6.16 -22.96 18.43
CA PRO A 87 5.75 -24.35 18.26
C PRO A 87 4.33 -24.65 18.74
N ALA A 88 3.87 -23.89 19.75
CA ALA A 88 2.54 -24.06 20.33
C ALA A 88 1.50 -23.15 19.67
N PRO A 89 0.26 -23.58 19.46
CA PRO A 89 -0.80 -22.72 18.98
C PRO A 89 -1.12 -21.63 20.03
N VAL A 90 -1.27 -20.38 19.60
CA VAL A 90 -1.68 -19.24 20.42
C VAL A 90 -3.09 -18.85 20.03
N ASP A 91 -3.91 -18.55 21.02
CA ASP A 91 -5.29 -18.13 20.81
C ASP A 91 -5.35 -16.74 20.13
N LEU A 92 -6.27 -16.59 19.16
CA LEU A 92 -6.50 -15.31 18.48
C LEU A 92 -6.88 -14.19 19.43
N GLN A 93 -7.53 -14.52 20.56
CA GLN A 93 -7.89 -13.55 21.57
C GLN A 93 -6.65 -13.01 22.28
N GLU A 94 -5.69 -13.88 22.64
CA GLU A 94 -4.41 -13.49 23.25
C GLU A 94 -3.59 -12.59 22.32
N ILE A 95 -3.55 -12.90 21.03
CA ILE A 95 -2.88 -12.06 20.02
C ILE A 95 -3.55 -10.69 19.95
N SER A 96 -4.88 -10.65 19.91
CA SER A 96 -5.66 -9.42 19.86
C SER A 96 -5.44 -8.56 21.12
N ASP A 97 -5.40 -9.19 22.27
CA ASP A 97 -5.18 -8.51 23.55
C ASP A 97 -3.74 -7.99 23.67
N MET A 98 -2.75 -8.74 23.17
CA MET A 98 -1.36 -8.29 23.11
C MET A 98 -1.20 -7.07 22.20
N VAL A 99 -1.76 -7.09 20.99
CA VAL A 99 -1.70 -5.97 20.05
C VAL A 99 -2.38 -4.73 20.63
N ARG A 100 -3.52 -4.92 21.29
CA ARG A 100 -4.28 -3.82 21.89
C ARG A 100 -3.58 -3.19 23.08
N ASN A 101 -3.05 -4.03 23.99
CA ASN A 101 -2.52 -3.56 25.26
C ASN A 101 -1.02 -3.25 25.22
N HIS A 102 -0.28 -3.91 24.32
CA HIS A 102 1.18 -3.83 24.22
C HIS A 102 1.67 -3.68 22.75
N PRO A 103 1.20 -2.66 21.99
CA PRO A 103 1.51 -2.52 20.57
C PRO A 103 3.01 -2.40 20.29
N GLU A 104 3.80 -1.77 21.16
CA GLU A 104 5.24 -1.65 21.00
C GLU A 104 5.96 -2.99 21.12
N ILE A 105 5.52 -3.86 22.04
CA ILE A 105 6.07 -5.22 22.18
C ILE A 105 5.69 -6.03 20.94
N ALA A 106 4.45 -5.90 20.46
CA ALA A 106 3.99 -6.56 19.26
C ALA A 106 4.82 -6.16 18.03
N ARG A 107 5.11 -4.86 17.85
CA ARG A 107 5.99 -4.35 16.78
C ARG A 107 7.40 -4.89 16.90
N ALA A 108 7.99 -4.85 18.09
CA ALA A 108 9.33 -5.39 18.33
C ALA A 108 9.42 -6.88 17.99
N MET A 109 8.39 -7.66 18.34
CA MET A 109 8.30 -9.09 18.02
C MET A 109 8.24 -9.33 16.51
N VAL A 110 7.43 -8.57 15.78
CA VAL A 110 7.34 -8.61 14.32
C VAL A 110 8.70 -8.27 13.69
N ASP A 111 9.37 -7.24 14.18
CA ASP A 111 10.68 -6.84 13.65
C ASP A 111 11.76 -7.89 13.89
N VAL A 112 11.79 -8.51 15.07
CA VAL A 112 12.72 -9.62 15.37
C VAL A 112 12.45 -10.82 14.47
N HIS A 113 11.17 -11.22 14.30
CA HIS A 113 10.80 -12.32 13.42
C HIS A 113 11.17 -12.04 11.96
N ARG A 114 10.92 -10.82 11.47
CA ARG A 114 11.30 -10.41 10.11
C ARG A 114 12.81 -10.53 9.90
N ARG A 115 13.62 -10.12 10.88
CA ARG A 115 15.07 -10.27 10.82
C ARG A 115 15.50 -11.74 10.85
N TYR A 116 14.87 -12.55 11.68
CA TYR A 116 15.11 -14.00 11.76
C TYR A 116 14.84 -14.67 10.40
N ARG A 117 13.66 -14.46 9.80
CA ARG A 117 13.29 -15.03 8.48
C ARG A 117 14.28 -14.61 7.39
N ASN A 118 14.66 -13.34 7.36
CA ASN A 118 15.66 -12.85 6.40
C ASN A 118 17.03 -13.53 6.53
N VAL A 119 17.45 -13.84 7.75
CA VAL A 119 18.69 -14.60 8.01
C VAL A 119 18.55 -16.04 7.53
N THR A 120 17.43 -16.70 7.83
CA THR A 120 17.16 -18.09 7.46
C THR A 120 17.09 -18.24 5.94
N ASP A 121 16.38 -17.33 5.24
CA ASP A 121 16.27 -17.34 3.77
C ASP A 121 17.65 -17.15 3.10
N LYS A 122 18.50 -16.27 3.65
CA LYS A 122 19.87 -16.10 3.15
C LYS A 122 20.77 -17.31 3.40
N LEU A 123 20.59 -17.97 4.55
CA LEU A 123 21.33 -19.17 4.87
C LEU A 123 20.94 -20.32 3.93
N SER A 124 19.66 -20.46 3.59
CA SER A 124 19.19 -21.45 2.64
C SER A 124 19.73 -21.20 1.22
N LEU A 125 19.70 -19.94 0.76
CA LEU A 125 20.29 -19.57 -0.53
C LEU A 125 21.80 -19.79 -0.56
N ALA A 126 22.52 -19.49 0.52
CA ALA A 126 23.97 -19.73 0.61
C ALA A 126 24.33 -21.22 0.68
N THR A 127 23.43 -22.09 1.16
CA THR A 127 23.59 -23.55 1.16
C THR A 127 23.30 -24.15 -0.21
N ASP A 128 22.36 -23.61 -0.96
CA ASP A 128 22.09 -24.03 -2.34
C ASP A 128 23.22 -23.60 -3.29
N ASP A 129 23.81 -22.42 -3.11
CA ASP A 129 24.96 -21.95 -3.90
C ASP A 129 26.27 -22.75 -3.63
N ARG A 130 26.44 -23.30 -2.42
CA ARG A 130 27.60 -24.18 -2.11
C ARG A 130 27.58 -25.50 -2.87
N ASN A 131 26.42 -25.93 -3.37
CA ASN A 131 26.31 -27.08 -4.25
C ASN A 131 26.70 -26.77 -5.71
N PHE A 132 26.89 -25.50 -6.08
CA PHE A 132 27.19 -25.08 -7.46
C PHE A 132 28.58 -24.44 -7.67
N HIS A 133 29.17 -23.73 -6.71
CA HIS A 133 30.56 -23.23 -6.82
C HIS A 133 31.15 -22.93 -5.45
N GLY A 134 32.40 -23.41 -5.25
CA GLY A 134 33.17 -23.26 -4.01
C GLY A 134 33.63 -21.85 -3.71
N ASP A 135 33.84 -21.63 -2.42
CA ASP A 135 34.66 -20.61 -1.73
C ASP A 135 34.42 -19.11 -2.01
N SER A 136 33.64 -18.51 -1.13
CA SER A 136 33.96 -17.16 -0.60
C SER A 136 33.28 -16.96 0.77
N PRO A 137 34.07 -16.89 1.86
CA PRO A 137 33.56 -16.57 3.19
C PRO A 137 33.49 -15.06 3.37
N GLY A 138 32.38 -14.45 3.02
CA GLY A 138 32.24 -12.98 3.15
C GLY A 138 30.81 -12.44 3.17
N ALA A 139 29.83 -13.26 2.80
CA ALA A 139 28.44 -12.78 2.60
C ALA A 139 27.50 -13.00 3.81
N ALA A 140 27.97 -13.54 4.91
CA ALA A 140 27.15 -13.99 6.04
C ALA A 140 26.77 -12.89 7.04
N SER A 141 26.97 -11.61 6.74
CA SER A 141 26.73 -10.55 7.71
C SER A 141 25.94 -9.39 7.14
N ARG A 142 24.65 -9.59 6.95
CA ARG A 142 23.62 -8.54 7.06
C ARG A 142 22.24 -9.16 6.92
N ALA A 143 21.60 -9.43 8.04
CA ALA A 143 20.17 -9.71 8.10
C ALA A 143 19.41 -8.43 7.73
N LEU A 144 19.09 -8.24 6.46
CA LEU A 144 18.42 -7.04 5.97
C LEU A 144 17.00 -7.44 5.54
N THR A 145 16.02 -6.70 6.02
CA THR A 145 14.68 -6.64 5.43
C THR A 145 14.82 -6.48 3.92
N MET A 146 13.98 -7.15 3.14
CA MET A 146 14.09 -7.03 1.68
C MET A 146 13.88 -5.57 1.27
N PRO A 147 14.73 -5.00 0.39
CA PRO A 147 14.69 -3.58 0.05
C PRO A 147 13.30 -3.07 -0.35
N HIS A 148 12.52 -3.88 -1.07
CA HIS A 148 11.17 -3.51 -1.49
C HIS A 148 10.15 -3.49 -0.34
N GLU A 149 10.39 -4.23 0.76
CA GLU A 149 9.55 -4.21 1.95
C GLU A 149 9.77 -2.94 2.76
N GLU A 150 11.02 -2.51 2.94
CA GLU A 150 11.33 -1.24 3.60
C GLU A 150 10.70 -0.06 2.86
N VAL A 151 10.77 -0.05 1.53
CA VAL A 151 10.15 0.99 0.72
C VAL A 151 8.63 0.95 0.83
N ARG A 152 8.04 -0.25 0.83
CA ARG A 152 6.60 -0.39 1.06
C ARG A 152 6.18 0.17 2.42
N ASP A 153 6.92 -0.17 3.47
CA ASP A 153 6.61 0.29 4.83
C ASP A 153 6.80 1.80 4.99
N TYR A 154 7.78 2.38 4.29
CA TYR A 154 7.97 3.82 4.17
C TYR A 154 6.73 4.53 3.59
N PHE A 155 6.20 4.06 2.45
CA PHE A 155 4.98 4.65 1.87
C PHE A 155 3.75 4.38 2.73
N TYR A 156 3.67 3.21 3.32
CA TYR A 156 2.53 2.84 4.16
C TYR A 156 2.43 3.72 5.42
N SER A 157 3.54 4.00 6.11
CA SER A 157 3.55 4.85 7.30
C SER A 157 3.04 6.28 7.03
N ARG A 158 3.09 6.72 5.77
CA ARG A 158 2.60 8.00 5.27
C ARG A 158 1.21 7.92 4.62
N GLN A 159 0.50 6.79 4.77
CA GLN A 159 -0.77 6.53 4.06
C GLN A 159 -0.66 6.75 2.54
N ASN A 160 0.50 6.46 1.96
CA ASN A 160 0.88 6.66 0.56
C ASN A 160 0.84 8.12 0.08
N TYR A 161 0.76 9.10 0.98
CA TYR A 161 0.76 10.53 0.66
C TYR A 161 2.03 11.21 1.21
N ILE A 162 2.72 11.96 0.35
CA ILE A 162 3.92 12.74 0.72
C ILE A 162 3.63 14.20 0.39
N ASP A 163 3.29 14.97 1.42
CA ASP A 163 2.75 16.33 1.30
C ASP A 163 3.70 17.29 0.55
N SER A 164 4.95 17.36 0.98
CA SER A 164 5.99 18.20 0.40
C SER A 164 6.20 17.96 -1.10
N VAL A 165 6.28 16.68 -1.48
CA VAL A 165 6.50 16.24 -2.87
C VAL A 165 5.26 16.48 -3.72
N ASP A 166 4.07 16.25 -3.18
CA ASP A 166 2.79 16.47 -3.88
C ASP A 166 2.57 17.97 -4.15
N LEU A 167 2.82 18.83 -3.14
CA LEU A 167 2.72 20.28 -3.28
C LEU A 167 3.74 20.84 -4.30
N ALA A 168 4.97 20.35 -4.29
CA ALA A 168 5.98 20.74 -5.26
C ALA A 168 5.57 20.38 -6.69
N ALA A 169 5.08 19.15 -6.89
CA ALA A 169 4.58 18.69 -8.19
C ALA A 169 3.37 19.50 -8.65
N GLU A 170 2.43 19.81 -7.76
CA GLU A 170 1.24 20.61 -8.07
C GLU A 170 1.61 22.06 -8.41
N SER A 171 2.62 22.63 -7.74
CA SER A 171 3.14 23.95 -8.06
C SER A 171 3.74 24.01 -9.46
N LEU A 172 4.60 23.04 -9.81
CA LEU A 172 5.17 22.94 -11.15
C LEU A 172 4.09 22.69 -12.21
N ALA A 173 3.10 21.84 -11.95
CA ALA A 173 1.99 21.61 -12.87
C ALA A 173 1.23 22.91 -13.19
N ARG A 174 1.04 23.74 -12.21
CA ARG A 174 0.38 25.07 -12.36
C ARG A 174 1.26 26.02 -13.18
N GLU A 175 2.56 26.08 -12.91
CA GLU A 175 3.53 26.87 -13.66
C GLU A 175 3.57 26.47 -15.14
N LEU A 176 3.60 25.18 -15.42
CA LEU A 176 3.64 24.63 -16.77
C LEU A 176 2.28 24.71 -17.49
N GLY A 177 1.19 24.99 -16.80
CA GLY A 177 -0.16 24.99 -17.36
C GLY A 177 -0.65 23.59 -17.77
N THR A 178 -0.10 22.51 -17.18
CA THR A 178 -0.56 21.13 -17.46
C THR A 178 -1.95 20.84 -16.89
N THR A 179 -2.46 21.76 -16.07
CA THR A 179 -3.79 21.69 -15.47
C THR A 179 -4.91 22.09 -16.41
N ASP A 180 -4.63 22.72 -17.55
CA ASP A 180 -5.65 23.14 -18.50
C ASP A 180 -6.13 21.97 -19.35
N ASP A 181 -7.42 21.95 -19.68
CA ASP A 181 -7.99 20.92 -20.53
C ASP A 181 -7.44 21.04 -21.97
N ASP A 182 -7.38 19.92 -22.70
CA ASP A 182 -6.87 19.79 -24.07
C ASP A 182 -5.35 20.09 -24.29
N ARG A 183 -4.51 20.02 -23.25
CA ARG A 183 -3.06 20.19 -23.39
C ARG A 183 -2.32 18.88 -23.64
N ASP A 184 -1.34 18.95 -24.52
CA ASP A 184 -0.38 17.86 -24.73
C ASP A 184 0.68 17.87 -23.61
N VAL A 185 0.39 17.13 -22.53
CA VAL A 185 1.29 17.03 -21.37
C VAL A 185 2.64 16.48 -21.77
N GLU A 186 2.70 15.56 -22.75
CA GLU A 186 3.96 15.00 -23.26
C GLU A 186 4.85 16.11 -23.83
N GLU A 187 4.30 16.97 -24.71
CA GLU A 187 5.08 18.03 -25.34
C GLU A 187 5.47 19.15 -24.33
N ILE A 188 4.60 19.46 -23.37
CA ILE A 188 4.92 20.43 -22.32
C ILE A 188 6.13 19.98 -21.49
N LEU A 189 6.12 18.71 -21.04
CA LEU A 189 7.22 18.15 -20.25
C LEU A 189 8.49 17.99 -21.09
N ALA A 190 8.35 17.60 -22.35
CA ALA A 190 9.47 17.53 -23.29
C ALA A 190 10.13 18.90 -23.54
N ARG A 191 9.32 19.94 -23.66
CA ARG A 191 9.81 21.32 -23.80
C ARG A 191 10.56 21.78 -22.56
N ARG A 192 9.99 21.57 -21.35
CA ARG A 192 10.66 21.93 -20.09
C ARG A 192 12.02 21.25 -19.96
N LEU A 193 12.09 19.94 -20.25
CA LEU A 193 13.36 19.19 -20.22
C LEU A 193 14.38 19.73 -21.21
N ARG A 194 13.96 20.10 -22.43
CA ARG A 194 14.86 20.65 -23.45
C ARG A 194 15.35 22.03 -23.10
N ASP A 195 14.41 22.94 -22.78
CA ASP A 195 14.69 24.36 -22.69
C ASP A 195 15.40 24.74 -21.39
N GLU A 196 14.99 24.13 -20.24
CA GLU A 196 15.57 24.48 -18.94
C GLU A 196 16.74 23.55 -18.54
N HIS A 197 16.72 22.28 -18.98
CA HIS A 197 17.72 21.29 -18.56
C HIS A 197 18.62 20.80 -19.70
N GLY A 198 18.42 21.27 -20.93
CA GLY A 198 19.24 20.89 -22.08
C GLY A 198 19.14 19.41 -22.47
N VAL A 199 18.09 18.72 -22.02
CA VAL A 199 17.92 17.29 -22.26
C VAL A 199 17.53 17.01 -23.72
N LYS A 200 18.27 16.13 -24.37
CA LYS A 200 17.97 15.64 -25.72
C LYS A 200 17.12 14.40 -25.67
N ILE A 201 15.83 14.50 -26.01
CA ILE A 201 14.88 13.39 -25.96
C ILE A 201 14.91 12.64 -27.27
N ARG A 202 15.09 11.30 -27.21
CA ARG A 202 15.13 10.41 -28.37
C ARG A 202 14.22 9.22 -28.20
N THR A 203 13.51 8.84 -29.23
CA THR A 203 12.69 7.62 -29.25
C THR A 203 13.46 6.51 -29.96
N ARG A 204 13.67 5.39 -29.23
CA ARG A 204 14.47 4.25 -29.74
C ARG A 204 13.66 2.97 -29.80
N SER A 205 14.02 2.09 -30.77
CA SER A 205 13.39 0.77 -30.93
C SER A 205 14.26 -0.38 -30.44
N ASP A 206 15.51 -0.11 -30.06
CA ASP A 206 16.55 -1.09 -29.72
C ASP A 206 16.84 -1.13 -28.19
N MET A 207 15.89 -0.75 -27.37
CA MET A 207 16.07 -0.66 -25.89
C MET A 207 15.81 -1.98 -25.13
N GLY A 208 15.51 -3.07 -25.84
CA GLY A 208 15.17 -4.34 -25.18
C GLY A 208 14.02 -4.22 -24.20
N ASN A 209 14.27 -4.55 -22.93
CA ASN A 209 13.28 -4.41 -21.84
C ASN A 209 13.34 -3.05 -21.14
N THR A 210 14.25 -2.15 -21.53
CA THR A 210 14.37 -0.81 -20.94
C THR A 210 13.30 0.11 -21.53
N GLN A 211 12.55 0.77 -20.66
CA GLN A 211 11.50 1.71 -21.08
C GLN A 211 12.03 3.13 -21.26
N HIS A 212 12.97 3.56 -20.41
CA HIS A 212 13.66 4.84 -20.54
C HIS A 212 15.06 4.72 -19.93
N HIS A 213 15.97 5.55 -20.43
CA HIS A 213 17.32 5.65 -19.90
C HIS A 213 17.82 7.09 -20.10
N PHE A 214 18.16 7.75 -19.00
CA PHE A 214 18.82 9.04 -19.03
C PHE A 214 20.33 8.85 -18.86
N ASN A 215 21.12 9.41 -19.76
CA ASN A 215 22.57 9.44 -19.67
C ASN A 215 23.03 10.84 -19.24
N PRO A 216 23.53 10.99 -17.99
CA PRO A 216 23.94 12.30 -17.48
C PRO A 216 25.16 12.88 -18.19
N GLU A 217 26.04 12.05 -18.78
CA GLU A 217 27.22 12.52 -19.49
C GLU A 217 26.89 13.19 -20.84
N THR A 218 25.89 12.67 -21.56
CA THR A 218 25.49 13.19 -22.86
C THR A 218 24.26 14.09 -22.82
N GLY A 219 23.56 14.12 -21.68
CA GLY A 219 22.28 14.84 -21.52
C GLY A 219 21.15 14.23 -22.36
N GLU A 220 21.21 12.94 -22.69
CA GLU A 220 20.26 12.28 -23.58
C GLU A 220 19.29 11.40 -22.80
N LEU A 221 17.99 11.60 -23.07
CA LEU A 221 16.90 10.75 -22.55
C LEU A 221 16.35 9.87 -23.68
N ASP A 222 16.69 8.60 -23.63
CA ASP A 222 16.18 7.59 -24.54
C ASP A 222 14.85 7.03 -24.00
N LEU A 223 13.80 7.05 -24.85
CA LEU A 223 12.47 6.50 -24.58
C LEU A 223 12.17 5.36 -25.55
N ALA A 224 11.66 4.24 -25.06
CA ALA A 224 11.28 3.12 -25.90
C ALA A 224 10.11 3.49 -26.83
N ARG A 225 10.20 3.16 -28.11
CA ARG A 225 9.20 3.47 -29.15
C ARG A 225 7.82 2.88 -28.84
N GLY A 226 7.75 1.78 -28.13
CA GLY A 226 6.50 1.10 -27.78
C GLY A 226 5.70 1.77 -26.65
N LEU A 227 6.19 2.85 -26.04
CA LEU A 227 5.47 3.57 -25.00
C LEU A 227 4.36 4.44 -25.60
N SER A 228 3.19 4.46 -24.94
CA SER A 228 2.13 5.43 -25.23
C SER A 228 2.53 6.84 -24.84
N ALA A 229 1.82 7.87 -25.32
CA ALA A 229 2.04 9.27 -24.96
C ALA A 229 2.05 9.47 -23.44
N GLY A 230 1.04 8.95 -22.71
CA GLY A 230 0.99 9.05 -21.25
C GLY A 230 2.14 8.30 -20.55
N GLN A 231 2.63 7.20 -21.11
CA GLN A 231 3.80 6.51 -20.56
C GLN A 231 5.08 7.31 -20.79
N ARG A 232 5.26 7.93 -21.95
CA ARG A 232 6.41 8.80 -22.21
C ARG A 232 6.37 10.04 -21.33
N ALA A 233 5.21 10.70 -21.20
CA ALA A 233 5.00 11.80 -20.29
C ALA A 233 5.39 11.41 -18.84
N PHE A 234 4.98 10.23 -18.39
CA PHE A 234 5.31 9.75 -17.05
C PHE A 234 6.82 9.55 -16.83
N ARG A 235 7.57 9.07 -17.85
CA ARG A 235 9.03 8.93 -17.75
C ARG A 235 9.72 10.30 -17.74
N MET A 236 9.26 11.22 -18.58
CA MET A 236 9.76 12.60 -18.58
C MET A 236 9.47 13.32 -17.26
N ALA A 237 8.27 13.16 -16.71
CA ALA A 237 7.94 13.69 -15.38
C ALA A 237 8.81 13.10 -14.25
N THR A 238 9.20 11.82 -14.38
CA THR A 238 10.12 11.20 -13.40
C THR A 238 11.50 11.85 -13.46
N GLU A 239 12.03 12.09 -14.65
CA GLU A 239 13.32 12.78 -14.83
C GLU A 239 13.26 14.24 -14.37
N LEU A 240 12.16 14.96 -14.68
CA LEU A 240 11.95 16.32 -14.13
C LEU A 240 11.96 16.33 -12.60
N GLY A 241 11.39 15.30 -11.95
CA GLY A 241 11.48 15.15 -10.50
C GLY A 241 12.91 15.10 -9.98
N TYR A 242 13.82 14.42 -10.69
CA TYR A 242 15.23 14.42 -10.30
C TYR A 242 15.92 15.77 -10.56
N PHE A 243 15.56 16.48 -11.64
CA PHE A 243 16.15 17.78 -11.96
C PHE A 243 15.67 18.90 -11.07
N GLU A 244 14.37 18.99 -10.84
CA GLU A 244 13.77 20.18 -10.18
C GLU A 244 13.46 19.94 -8.68
N CYS A 245 13.26 18.71 -8.27
CA CYS A 245 12.94 18.35 -6.88
C CYS A 245 13.91 17.32 -6.28
N GLY A 246 15.09 17.13 -6.87
CA GLY A 246 16.04 16.13 -6.45
C GLY A 246 16.50 16.26 -5.00
N ASP A 247 16.68 17.48 -4.49
CA ASP A 247 17.04 17.74 -3.09
C ASP A 247 15.90 17.38 -2.16
N LEU A 248 14.67 17.80 -2.47
CA LEU A 248 13.48 17.47 -1.71
C LEU A 248 13.25 15.94 -1.67
N ILE A 249 13.42 15.26 -2.81
CA ILE A 249 13.29 13.79 -2.88
C ILE A 249 14.35 13.09 -2.01
N ARG A 250 15.58 13.62 -1.97
CA ARG A 250 16.65 13.11 -1.09
C ARG A 250 16.36 13.36 0.38
N GLU A 251 15.87 14.53 0.72
CA GLU A 251 15.48 14.91 2.08
C GLU A 251 14.39 13.97 2.60
N GLU A 252 13.30 13.80 1.86
CA GLU A 252 12.19 12.89 2.21
C GLU A 252 12.67 11.44 2.41
N VAL A 253 13.56 10.96 1.55
CA VAL A 253 14.13 9.62 1.69
C VAL A 253 15.08 9.53 2.88
N SER A 254 15.78 10.61 3.23
CA SER A 254 16.70 10.63 4.38
C SER A 254 15.98 10.49 5.73
N GLU A 255 14.72 10.91 5.82
CA GLU A 255 13.86 10.70 6.98
C GLU A 255 13.41 9.24 7.15
N GLY A 256 13.53 8.43 6.10
CA GLY A 256 13.16 7.02 6.13
C GLY A 256 14.24 6.14 6.78
N HIS A 257 13.80 5.13 7.51
CA HIS A 257 14.70 4.13 8.10
C HIS A 257 15.01 3.03 7.09
N PHE A 258 16.03 3.23 6.24
CA PHE A 258 16.49 2.25 5.27
C PHE A 258 17.80 1.61 5.72
N THR A 259 17.85 0.28 5.73
CA THR A 259 19.02 -0.48 6.23
C THR A 259 20.09 -0.71 5.17
N SER A 260 19.77 -0.55 3.88
CA SER A 260 20.70 -0.79 2.76
C SER A 260 20.73 0.37 1.75
N SER A 261 21.81 0.42 0.97
CA SER A 261 21.93 1.31 -0.21
C SER A 261 20.83 1.02 -1.25
N ASP A 262 20.50 -0.26 -1.42
CA ASP A 262 19.48 -0.71 -2.39
C ASP A 262 18.09 -0.25 -1.98
N SER A 263 17.76 -0.32 -0.68
CA SER A 263 16.51 0.21 -0.14
C SER A 263 16.38 1.71 -0.38
N ARG A 264 17.46 2.47 -0.14
CA ARG A 264 17.49 3.92 -0.41
C ARG A 264 17.35 4.22 -1.91
N ALA A 265 18.04 3.49 -2.76
CA ALA A 265 17.95 3.69 -4.22
C ALA A 265 16.52 3.40 -4.72
N LEU A 266 15.89 2.33 -4.22
CA LEU A 266 14.50 2.01 -4.53
C LEU A 266 13.52 3.05 -3.97
N ALA A 267 13.78 3.59 -2.78
CA ALA A 267 12.96 4.65 -2.19
C ALA A 267 13.06 5.95 -2.99
N LEU A 268 14.28 6.38 -3.37
CA LEU A 268 14.49 7.54 -4.24
C LEU A 268 13.71 7.40 -5.55
N ARG A 269 13.81 6.25 -6.20
CA ARG A 269 13.03 5.94 -7.41
C ARG A 269 11.53 5.94 -7.14
N GLY A 270 11.11 5.41 -5.98
CA GLY A 270 9.71 5.39 -5.55
C GLY A 270 9.13 6.78 -5.39
N VAL A 271 9.85 7.67 -4.71
CA VAL A 271 9.44 9.07 -4.49
C VAL A 271 9.46 9.89 -5.78
N ALA A 272 10.47 9.69 -6.65
CA ALA A 272 10.49 10.32 -7.99
C ALA A 272 9.31 9.85 -8.87
N THR A 273 8.95 8.57 -8.78
CA THR A 273 7.77 8.01 -9.46
C THR A 273 6.47 8.56 -8.87
N TYR A 274 6.41 8.77 -7.55
CA TYR A 274 5.29 9.44 -6.88
C TYR A 274 5.15 10.88 -7.39
N TYR A 275 6.25 11.65 -7.43
CA TYR A 275 6.28 12.99 -7.99
C TYR A 275 5.74 13.05 -9.41
N ALA A 276 6.18 12.13 -10.27
CA ALA A 276 5.70 12.05 -11.66
C ALA A 276 4.18 11.85 -11.74
N GLY A 277 3.63 10.98 -10.90
CA GLY A 277 2.18 10.79 -10.79
C GLY A 277 1.45 12.04 -10.31
N ALA A 278 2.03 12.76 -9.36
CA ALA A 278 1.48 14.02 -8.82
C ALA A 278 1.57 15.17 -9.82
N LEU A 279 2.64 15.23 -10.64
CA LEU A 279 2.81 16.24 -11.67
C LEU A 279 1.82 16.08 -12.83
N ILE A 280 1.60 14.84 -13.29
CA ILE A 280 0.66 14.55 -14.39
C ILE A 280 -0.79 14.64 -13.93
N LEU A 281 -1.06 14.29 -12.67
CA LEU A 281 -2.38 14.28 -12.04
C LEU A 281 -2.37 15.17 -10.79
N PRO A 282 -2.31 16.51 -10.94
CA PRO A 282 -2.22 17.45 -9.83
C PRO A 282 -3.38 17.32 -8.86
N TYR A 283 -3.09 17.39 -7.56
CA TYR A 283 -3.98 16.92 -6.50
C TYR A 283 -5.39 17.53 -6.56
N GLU A 284 -5.50 18.86 -6.45
CA GLU A 284 -6.80 19.53 -6.34
C GLU A 284 -7.66 19.30 -7.57
N LYS A 285 -7.08 19.46 -8.78
CA LYS A 285 -7.82 19.24 -10.03
C LYS A 285 -8.24 17.78 -10.20
N PHE A 286 -7.32 16.84 -9.92
CA PHE A 286 -7.61 15.43 -10.05
C PHE A 286 -8.62 14.96 -9.00
N HIS A 287 -8.56 15.48 -7.77
CA HIS A 287 -9.55 15.20 -6.73
C HIS A 287 -10.95 15.67 -7.15
N ALA A 288 -11.07 16.93 -7.59
CA ALA A 288 -12.34 17.48 -8.06
C ALA A 288 -12.93 16.66 -9.24
N LEU A 289 -12.07 16.27 -10.19
CA LEU A 289 -12.47 15.44 -11.32
C LEU A 289 -12.92 14.04 -10.88
N ALA A 290 -12.20 13.42 -9.95
CA ALA A 290 -12.56 12.10 -9.42
C ALA A 290 -13.89 12.13 -8.66
N GLU A 291 -14.09 13.12 -7.78
CA GLU A 291 -15.37 13.28 -7.05
C GLU A 291 -16.55 13.53 -7.99
N SER A 292 -16.41 14.46 -8.93
CA SER A 292 -17.50 14.83 -9.84
C SER A 292 -17.91 13.68 -10.78
N ASN A 293 -16.97 12.77 -11.09
CA ASN A 293 -17.20 11.60 -11.92
C ASN A 293 -17.33 10.30 -11.11
N ARG A 294 -17.56 10.43 -9.79
CA ARG A 294 -17.77 9.30 -8.89
C ARG A 294 -16.70 8.20 -9.06
N TYR A 295 -15.44 8.62 -9.22
CA TYR A 295 -14.28 7.73 -9.35
C TYR A 295 -14.36 6.73 -10.51
N ASP A 296 -14.98 7.10 -11.64
CA ASP A 296 -14.95 6.29 -12.85
C ASP A 296 -13.53 6.23 -13.43
N ILE A 297 -12.82 5.13 -13.16
CA ILE A 297 -11.40 4.97 -13.48
C ILE A 297 -11.16 5.01 -14.99
N GLU A 298 -12.07 4.46 -15.80
CA GLU A 298 -11.94 4.48 -17.28
C GLU A 298 -12.16 5.88 -17.84
N PHE A 299 -13.11 6.62 -17.31
CA PHE A 299 -13.31 8.02 -17.66
C PHE A 299 -12.07 8.84 -17.31
N LEU A 300 -11.55 8.71 -16.07
CA LEU A 300 -10.37 9.42 -15.59
C LEU A 300 -9.13 9.09 -16.44
N ALA A 301 -8.96 7.82 -16.81
CA ALA A 301 -7.83 7.37 -17.64
C ALA A 301 -7.87 7.99 -19.04
N ARG A 302 -9.05 8.03 -19.67
CA ARG A 302 -9.23 8.64 -20.99
C ARG A 302 -9.03 10.16 -20.96
N HIS A 303 -9.63 10.81 -19.96
CA HIS A 303 -9.54 12.27 -19.80
C HIS A 303 -8.09 12.73 -19.55
N ALA A 304 -7.35 12.00 -18.71
CA ALA A 304 -5.95 12.34 -18.41
C ALA A 304 -4.92 11.76 -19.40
N GLY A 305 -5.34 10.98 -20.38
CA GLY A 305 -4.44 10.36 -21.37
C GLY A 305 -3.44 9.35 -20.77
N VAL A 306 -3.73 8.78 -19.60
CA VAL A 306 -2.85 7.84 -18.87
C VAL A 306 -3.50 6.46 -18.73
N GLY A 307 -2.68 5.47 -18.34
CA GLY A 307 -3.17 4.10 -18.18
C GLY A 307 -4.03 3.90 -16.93
N TYR A 308 -4.88 2.86 -16.97
CA TYR A 308 -5.73 2.42 -15.86
C TYR A 308 -4.95 2.23 -14.56
N GLU A 309 -3.76 1.57 -14.61
CA GLU A 309 -2.90 1.39 -13.45
C GLU A 309 -2.43 2.72 -12.83
N THR A 310 -2.11 3.70 -13.68
CA THR A 310 -1.67 5.03 -13.22
C THR A 310 -2.76 5.74 -12.43
N ILE A 311 -4.00 5.70 -12.93
CA ILE A 311 -5.17 6.26 -12.22
C ILE A 311 -5.38 5.56 -10.89
N CYS A 312 -5.44 4.22 -10.88
CA CYS A 312 -5.64 3.44 -9.64
C CYS A 312 -4.55 3.75 -8.60
N HIS A 313 -3.30 3.86 -9.07
CA HIS A 313 -2.19 4.21 -8.20
C HIS A 313 -2.35 5.63 -7.64
N ARG A 314 -2.67 6.62 -8.48
CA ARG A 314 -2.88 8.01 -8.00
C ARG A 314 -4.04 8.09 -7.01
N LEU A 315 -5.16 7.42 -7.29
CA LEU A 315 -6.29 7.38 -6.36
C LEU A 315 -5.91 6.82 -4.98
N SER A 316 -4.99 5.85 -4.92
CA SER A 316 -4.52 5.30 -3.64
C SER A 316 -3.62 6.26 -2.83
N THR A 317 -3.18 7.37 -3.43
CA THR A 317 -2.34 8.39 -2.79
C THR A 317 -3.10 9.65 -2.39
N MET A 318 -4.42 9.72 -2.63
CA MET A 318 -5.26 10.90 -2.40
C MET A 318 -5.64 11.05 -0.92
N GLN A 319 -4.62 11.25 -0.05
CA GLN A 319 -4.82 11.30 1.41
C GLN A 319 -4.38 12.62 2.05
N ARG A 320 -4.39 13.75 1.30
CA ARG A 320 -4.12 15.10 1.85
C ARG A 320 -5.11 15.40 2.98
N PRO A 321 -4.67 15.75 4.19
CA PRO A 321 -5.55 15.88 5.37
C PRO A 321 -6.73 16.84 5.15
N SER A 322 -6.52 17.95 4.45
CA SER A 322 -7.55 18.98 4.18
C SER A 322 -8.49 18.62 3.03
N LEU A 323 -8.14 17.66 2.17
CA LEU A 323 -8.87 17.34 0.94
C LEU A 323 -8.74 15.83 0.62
N ARG A 324 -9.27 14.98 1.49
CA ARG A 324 -9.14 13.52 1.34
C ARG A 324 -10.07 12.96 0.28
N GLY A 325 -9.50 12.15 -0.60
CA GLY A 325 -10.26 11.26 -1.46
C GLY A 325 -10.77 10.02 -0.71
N ILE A 326 -11.29 9.05 -1.44
CA ILE A 326 -11.60 7.73 -0.88
C ILE A 326 -10.28 7.05 -0.50
N PRO A 327 -10.14 6.53 0.74
CA PRO A 327 -9.00 5.70 1.08
C PRO A 327 -9.07 4.39 0.30
N PHE A 328 -8.13 4.18 -0.62
CA PHE A 328 -8.06 2.97 -1.41
C PHE A 328 -6.87 2.09 -1.02
N THR A 329 -7.07 0.79 -1.10
CA THR A 329 -6.02 -0.21 -1.17
C THR A 329 -5.76 -0.52 -2.64
N PHE A 330 -4.53 -0.42 -3.08
CA PHE A 330 -4.08 -0.76 -4.43
C PHE A 330 -3.23 -2.03 -4.40
N VAL A 331 -3.48 -2.94 -5.34
CA VAL A 331 -2.66 -4.13 -5.55
C VAL A 331 -2.42 -4.40 -7.02
N ARG A 332 -1.25 -4.96 -7.31
CA ARG A 332 -0.91 -5.50 -8.62
C ARG A 332 -0.39 -6.92 -8.47
N VAL A 333 -1.07 -7.86 -9.09
CA VAL A 333 -0.77 -9.30 -9.03
C VAL A 333 -0.54 -9.87 -10.42
N ASP A 334 0.34 -10.87 -10.52
CA ASP A 334 0.51 -11.68 -11.71
C ASP A 334 -0.41 -12.92 -11.71
N ARG A 335 -0.37 -13.71 -12.80
CA ARG A 335 -1.19 -14.95 -12.93
C ARG A 335 -0.82 -16.03 -11.93
N ALA A 336 0.39 -16.00 -11.38
CA ALA A 336 0.84 -16.95 -10.36
C ALA A 336 0.41 -16.55 -8.94
N GLY A 337 -0.24 -15.37 -8.79
CA GLY A 337 -0.68 -14.85 -7.50
C GLY A 337 0.39 -14.03 -6.76
N ASN A 338 1.53 -13.75 -7.40
CA ASN A 338 2.56 -12.91 -6.78
C ASN A 338 2.13 -11.44 -6.77
N MET A 339 2.15 -10.81 -5.60
CA MET A 339 1.89 -9.39 -5.47
C MET A 339 3.15 -8.59 -5.74
N SER A 340 3.25 -8.03 -6.95
CA SER A 340 4.38 -7.19 -7.36
C SER A 340 4.31 -5.76 -6.84
N LYS A 341 3.13 -5.29 -6.44
CA LYS A 341 2.92 -3.98 -5.83
C LYS A 341 1.69 -4.03 -4.93
N ARG A 342 1.80 -3.45 -3.75
CA ARG A 342 0.66 -3.23 -2.86
C ARG A 342 0.86 -1.93 -2.09
N GLN A 343 -0.20 -1.17 -1.98
CA GLN A 343 -0.27 0.07 -1.22
C GLN A 343 -1.64 0.14 -0.58
N SER A 344 -1.72 0.49 0.68
CA SER A 344 -3.00 0.60 1.38
C SER A 344 -3.09 1.94 2.09
N ALA A 345 -4.14 2.68 1.81
CA ALA A 345 -4.59 3.81 2.60
C ALA A 345 -5.75 3.43 3.52
N THR A 346 -6.11 2.14 3.54
CA THR A 346 -7.18 1.56 4.38
C THR A 346 -6.59 0.64 5.43
N GLY A 347 -7.42 0.18 6.37
CA GLY A 347 -7.07 -0.90 7.30
C GLY A 347 -7.03 -2.30 6.68
N PHE A 348 -7.04 -2.45 5.37
CA PHE A 348 -6.96 -3.75 4.70
C PHE A 348 -5.52 -4.25 4.63
N HIS A 349 -5.28 -5.46 5.11
CA HIS A 349 -3.97 -6.07 5.14
C HIS A 349 -3.97 -7.44 4.49
N PHE A 350 -2.89 -7.68 3.74
CA PHE A 350 -2.54 -9.01 3.26
C PHE A 350 -1.41 -9.56 4.12
N THR A 351 -1.45 -10.86 4.38
CA THR A 351 -0.31 -11.54 5.01
C THR A 351 0.87 -11.64 4.05
N ASN A 352 2.07 -11.70 4.60
CA ASN A 352 3.28 -11.89 3.81
C ASN A 352 3.51 -13.38 3.45
N SER A 353 2.85 -14.30 4.15
CA SER A 353 3.03 -15.73 4.01
C SER A 353 1.72 -16.46 3.71
N GLY A 354 1.81 -17.57 2.98
CA GLY A 354 0.72 -18.54 2.85
C GLY A 354 -0.30 -18.34 1.74
N GLY A 355 0.00 -17.51 0.76
CA GLY A 355 -0.89 -17.24 -0.37
C GLY A 355 -2.06 -16.34 -0.01
N THR A 356 -2.72 -15.82 -1.02
CA THR A 356 -3.89 -14.94 -0.88
C THR A 356 -5.20 -15.73 -0.91
N CYS A 357 -6.32 -15.06 -0.68
CA CYS A 357 -7.63 -15.71 -0.71
C CYS A 357 -8.08 -16.02 -2.14
N PRO A 358 -8.36 -17.29 -2.50
CA PRO A 358 -8.79 -17.65 -3.86
C PRO A 358 -10.18 -17.10 -4.23
N LEU A 359 -11.00 -16.70 -3.25
CA LEU A 359 -12.32 -16.09 -3.46
C LEU A 359 -12.25 -14.61 -3.83
N TRP A 360 -11.07 -14.04 -3.89
CA TRP A 360 -10.90 -12.63 -4.22
C TRP A 360 -10.95 -12.41 -5.73
N ASN A 361 -11.80 -11.50 -6.19
CA ASN A 361 -12.09 -11.28 -7.61
C ASN A 361 -10.88 -10.87 -8.46
N VAL A 362 -9.79 -10.41 -7.84
CA VAL A 362 -8.58 -10.01 -8.54
C VAL A 362 -7.99 -11.15 -9.37
N TYR A 363 -8.16 -12.41 -8.92
CA TYR A 363 -7.68 -13.58 -9.65
C TYR A 363 -8.61 -13.99 -10.78
N GLU A 364 -9.89 -13.75 -10.61
CA GLU A 364 -10.89 -14.04 -11.64
C GLU A 364 -10.76 -13.15 -12.87
N THR A 365 -10.21 -11.92 -12.71
CA THR A 365 -10.02 -10.98 -13.83
C THR A 365 -9.18 -11.53 -14.97
N PHE A 366 -8.28 -12.50 -14.70
CA PHE A 366 -7.48 -13.15 -15.75
C PHE A 366 -8.32 -14.00 -16.71
N SER A 367 -9.51 -14.41 -16.30
CA SER A 367 -10.47 -15.13 -17.15
C SER A 367 -11.27 -14.17 -18.05
N TYR A 368 -11.29 -12.89 -17.71
CA TYR A 368 -12.02 -11.85 -18.46
C TYR A 368 -11.12 -10.63 -18.71
N PRO A 369 -10.09 -10.77 -19.57
CA PRO A 369 -9.12 -9.71 -19.79
C PRO A 369 -9.75 -8.37 -20.21
N GLY A 370 -9.31 -7.28 -19.60
CA GLY A 370 -9.77 -5.93 -19.87
C GLY A 370 -11.15 -5.57 -19.30
N LYS A 371 -11.91 -6.52 -18.77
CA LYS A 371 -13.21 -6.26 -18.15
C LYS A 371 -13.02 -5.83 -16.68
N ILE A 372 -13.75 -4.77 -16.27
CA ILE A 372 -13.84 -4.40 -14.86
C ILE A 372 -14.75 -5.37 -14.14
N MET A 373 -14.24 -5.98 -13.08
CA MET A 373 -14.97 -6.84 -12.18
C MET A 373 -15.15 -6.14 -10.83
N ARG A 374 -16.33 -6.31 -10.23
CA ARG A 374 -16.70 -5.73 -8.94
C ARG A 374 -17.05 -6.84 -7.97
N GLN A 375 -16.69 -6.67 -6.71
CA GLN A 375 -17.00 -7.63 -5.66
C GLN A 375 -17.25 -6.88 -4.35
N VAL A 376 -18.38 -7.16 -3.72
CA VAL A 376 -18.55 -6.86 -2.30
C VAL A 376 -17.97 -8.02 -1.53
N ALA A 377 -17.00 -7.74 -0.67
CA ALA A 377 -16.29 -8.75 0.08
C ALA A 377 -16.29 -8.41 1.56
N VAL A 378 -16.39 -9.42 2.42
CA VAL A 378 -16.33 -9.24 3.88
C VAL A 378 -15.11 -9.97 4.44
N MET A 379 -14.33 -9.25 5.26
CA MET A 379 -13.17 -9.81 5.95
C MET A 379 -13.59 -10.66 7.17
N PRO A 380 -12.71 -11.52 7.72
CA PRO A 380 -13.03 -12.30 8.91
C PRO A 380 -13.41 -11.48 10.14
N ASP A 381 -12.94 -10.24 10.24
CA ASP A 381 -13.30 -9.28 11.28
C ASP A 381 -14.65 -8.58 11.07
N GLY A 382 -15.40 -8.98 10.03
CA GLY A 382 -16.72 -8.44 9.69
C GLY A 382 -16.69 -7.15 8.88
N ARG A 383 -15.52 -6.61 8.53
CA ARG A 383 -15.44 -5.37 7.73
C ARG A 383 -15.75 -5.64 6.26
N PRO A 384 -16.75 -4.95 5.67
CA PRO A 384 -17.08 -5.08 4.26
C PRO A 384 -16.24 -4.11 3.40
N TYR A 385 -15.88 -4.58 2.21
CA TYR A 385 -15.10 -3.85 1.19
C TYR A 385 -15.75 -3.95 -0.18
N LEU A 386 -15.64 -2.88 -0.97
CA LEU A 386 -15.88 -2.93 -2.41
C LEU A 386 -14.53 -3.08 -3.11
N TRP A 387 -14.35 -4.14 -3.90
CA TRP A 387 -13.21 -4.39 -4.75
C TRP A 387 -13.55 -4.18 -6.22
N ILE A 388 -12.68 -3.46 -6.92
CA ILE A 388 -12.74 -3.17 -8.35
C ILE A 388 -11.46 -3.73 -8.95
N SER A 389 -11.57 -4.66 -9.87
CA SER A 389 -10.41 -5.35 -10.43
C SER A 389 -10.48 -5.42 -11.94
N ARG A 390 -9.31 -5.27 -12.61
CA ARG A 390 -9.18 -5.36 -14.06
C ARG A 390 -7.77 -5.81 -14.42
N THR A 391 -7.63 -6.59 -15.50
CA THR A 391 -6.31 -6.86 -16.08
C THR A 391 -5.81 -5.69 -16.90
N VAL A 392 -4.49 -5.47 -16.82
CA VAL A 392 -3.74 -4.58 -17.69
C VAL A 392 -2.67 -5.39 -18.43
N GLU A 393 -2.50 -5.12 -19.71
CA GLU A 393 -1.57 -5.83 -20.56
C GLU A 393 -0.52 -4.88 -21.11
N HIS A 394 0.71 -5.35 -21.09
CA HIS A 394 1.84 -4.69 -21.72
C HIS A 394 2.33 -5.61 -22.85
N HIS A 395 1.87 -5.32 -24.06
CA HIS A 395 2.26 -6.08 -25.24
C HIS A 395 3.73 -5.85 -25.58
N THR A 396 4.40 -6.91 -26.01
CA THR A 396 5.72 -6.81 -26.62
C THR A 396 5.58 -6.52 -28.11
N ALA A 397 6.54 -5.80 -28.68
CA ALA A 397 6.52 -5.42 -30.09
C ALA A 397 6.73 -6.59 -31.08
N ARG A 398 6.99 -7.81 -30.59
CA ARG A 398 7.34 -8.96 -31.45
C ARG A 398 6.40 -10.13 -31.18
N TYR A 399 6.01 -10.81 -32.27
CA TYR A 399 5.29 -12.07 -32.22
C TYR A 399 6.08 -13.10 -31.39
N ASN A 400 5.37 -13.91 -30.59
CA ASN A 400 5.93 -14.97 -29.77
C ASN A 400 6.84 -14.54 -28.59
N GLN A 401 6.88 -13.24 -28.27
CA GLN A 401 7.48 -12.79 -27.00
C GLN A 401 6.40 -12.70 -25.91
N PRO A 402 6.66 -13.24 -24.71
CA PRO A 402 5.69 -13.15 -23.62
C PRO A 402 5.47 -11.70 -23.21
N GLY A 403 4.24 -11.22 -23.35
CA GLY A 403 3.80 -9.95 -22.78
C GLY A 403 3.65 -10.05 -21.26
N LYS A 404 3.58 -8.91 -20.60
CA LYS A 404 3.28 -8.84 -19.15
C LYS A 404 1.79 -8.57 -18.97
N THR A 405 1.10 -9.44 -18.24
CA THR A 405 -0.29 -9.23 -17.85
C THR A 405 -0.36 -9.21 -16.34
N PHE A 406 -0.97 -8.16 -15.79
CA PHE A 406 -1.22 -8.02 -14.37
C PHE A 406 -2.70 -7.77 -14.11
N ALA A 407 -3.19 -8.26 -13.01
CA ALA A 407 -4.46 -7.81 -12.44
C ALA A 407 -4.20 -6.64 -11.50
N ILE A 408 -4.93 -5.56 -11.71
CA ILE A 408 -4.97 -4.39 -10.84
C ILE A 408 -6.23 -4.50 -10.01
N GLY A 409 -6.09 -4.48 -8.68
CA GLY A 409 -7.18 -4.39 -7.74
C GLY A 409 -7.14 -3.07 -7.00
N LEU A 410 -8.29 -2.41 -6.91
CA LEU A 410 -8.51 -1.21 -6.12
C LEU A 410 -9.68 -1.49 -5.15
N GLY A 411 -9.43 -1.40 -3.85
CA GLY A 411 -10.41 -1.71 -2.82
C GLY A 411 -10.65 -0.54 -1.88
N CYS A 412 -11.89 -0.31 -1.48
CA CYS A 412 -12.22 0.63 -0.41
C CYS A 412 -13.20 0.00 0.57
N GLU A 413 -13.26 0.52 1.80
CA GLU A 413 -14.29 0.11 2.72
C GLU A 413 -15.69 0.43 2.16
N ALA A 414 -16.66 -0.45 2.43
CA ALA A 414 -18.03 -0.35 1.89
C ALA A 414 -18.71 0.98 2.22
N ARG A 415 -18.35 1.61 3.35
CA ARG A 415 -18.88 2.95 3.73
C ARG A 415 -18.61 4.03 2.67
N HIS A 416 -17.57 3.87 1.85
CA HIS A 416 -17.21 4.80 0.77
C HIS A 416 -17.75 4.37 -0.60
N ALA A 417 -18.28 3.17 -0.72
CA ALA A 417 -18.70 2.60 -2.00
C ALA A 417 -19.72 3.48 -2.75
N HIS A 418 -20.65 4.11 -2.02
CA HIS A 418 -21.69 5.00 -2.58
C HIS A 418 -21.13 6.20 -3.36
N ARG A 419 -19.87 6.62 -3.08
CA ARG A 419 -19.17 7.68 -3.81
C ARG A 419 -18.65 7.22 -5.16
N THR A 420 -18.67 5.91 -5.47
CA THR A 420 -18.13 5.34 -6.70
C THR A 420 -19.24 4.91 -7.65
N VAL A 421 -19.00 4.96 -8.97
CA VAL A 421 -19.90 4.39 -9.96
C VAL A 421 -20.03 2.86 -9.82
N TYR A 422 -19.05 2.24 -9.20
CA TYR A 422 -18.95 0.78 -9.10
C TYR A 422 -19.89 0.15 -8.07
N SER A 423 -20.54 0.97 -7.23
CA SER A 423 -21.58 0.51 -6.31
C SER A 423 -22.96 0.36 -6.98
N GLU A 424 -23.14 0.89 -8.20
CA GLU A 424 -24.42 0.84 -8.87
C GLU A 424 -24.90 -0.60 -9.13
N GLY A 425 -26.12 -0.90 -8.70
CA GLY A 425 -26.70 -2.23 -8.84
C GLY A 425 -26.12 -3.30 -7.90
N LEU A 426 -25.32 -2.90 -6.90
CA LEU A 426 -24.86 -3.78 -5.82
C LEU A 426 -25.57 -3.40 -4.51
N ASP A 427 -26.06 -4.40 -3.78
CA ASP A 427 -26.46 -4.20 -2.40
C ASP A 427 -25.22 -4.32 -1.50
N ILE A 428 -24.68 -3.16 -1.16
CA ILE A 428 -23.44 -3.06 -0.36
C ILE A 428 -23.70 -3.48 1.11
N ASN A 429 -24.93 -3.45 1.57
CA ASN A 429 -25.30 -3.72 2.95
C ASN A 429 -25.83 -5.16 3.16
N ASP A 430 -26.02 -5.92 2.09
CA ASP A 430 -26.42 -7.31 2.20
C ASP A 430 -25.22 -8.19 2.55
N GLU A 431 -25.11 -8.55 3.83
CA GLU A 431 -24.06 -9.43 4.33
C GLU A 431 -24.09 -10.81 3.67
N ASN A 432 -25.25 -11.29 3.19
CA ASN A 432 -25.38 -12.58 2.54
C ASN A 432 -24.90 -12.55 1.08
N ALA A 433 -24.91 -11.39 0.44
CA ALA A 433 -24.39 -11.20 -0.91
C ALA A 433 -22.86 -10.94 -0.91
N ALA A 434 -22.28 -10.59 0.23
CA ALA A 434 -20.87 -10.30 0.35
C ALA A 434 -20.02 -11.60 0.33
N THR A 435 -19.01 -11.64 -0.54
CA THR A 435 -18.09 -12.79 -0.62
C THR A 435 -17.19 -12.83 0.63
N PRO A 436 -17.15 -13.94 1.37
CA PRO A 436 -16.34 -14.08 2.56
C PRO A 436 -14.86 -14.32 2.20
N ILE A 437 -14.07 -13.26 2.04
CA ILE A 437 -12.63 -13.34 1.77
C ILE A 437 -11.81 -13.33 3.06
N GLY A 438 -10.52 -13.67 2.95
CA GLY A 438 -9.55 -13.61 4.04
C GLY A 438 -8.23 -12.98 3.60
N ALA A 439 -7.40 -12.58 4.56
CA ALA A 439 -6.09 -12.00 4.30
C ALA A 439 -5.10 -13.00 3.66
N GLY A 440 -5.32 -14.30 3.87
CA GLY A 440 -4.57 -15.42 3.31
C GLY A 440 -5.07 -16.74 3.91
N CYS A 441 -5.03 -17.85 3.16
CA CYS A 441 -5.64 -19.13 3.59
C CYS A 441 -5.13 -19.62 4.95
N ARG A 442 -3.83 -19.55 5.20
CA ARG A 442 -3.23 -20.06 6.43
C ARG A 442 -3.66 -19.31 7.68
N VAL A 443 -3.83 -17.99 7.56
CA VAL A 443 -4.18 -17.10 8.68
C VAL A 443 -5.69 -16.82 8.79
N CYS A 444 -6.48 -17.31 7.83
CA CYS A 444 -7.91 -17.06 7.81
C CYS A 444 -8.62 -17.85 8.90
N SER A 445 -9.32 -17.14 9.78
CA SER A 445 -10.07 -17.72 10.89
C SER A 445 -11.43 -18.33 10.50
N ARG A 446 -11.81 -18.27 9.22
CA ARG A 446 -13.08 -18.87 8.75
C ARG A 446 -13.00 -20.39 8.79
N ASP A 447 -13.98 -21.02 9.42
CA ASP A 447 -14.05 -22.49 9.56
C ASP A 447 -14.64 -23.15 8.31
N ASP A 448 -15.71 -22.58 7.75
CA ASP A 448 -16.48 -23.17 6.65
C ASP A 448 -16.14 -22.53 5.30
N CYS A 449 -14.87 -22.58 4.89
CA CYS A 449 -14.48 -22.06 3.58
C CYS A 449 -14.36 -23.19 2.55
N PRO A 450 -15.24 -23.25 1.52
CA PRO A 450 -15.21 -24.31 0.51
C PRO A 450 -13.94 -24.27 -0.39
N GLN A 451 -13.26 -23.13 -0.42
CA GLN A 451 -12.04 -22.92 -1.22
C GLN A 451 -10.76 -22.93 -0.38
N ARG A 452 -10.82 -23.45 0.83
CA ARG A 452 -9.63 -23.53 1.69
C ARG A 452 -8.55 -24.41 1.06
N ALA A 453 -7.43 -23.78 0.73
CA ALA A 453 -6.28 -24.45 0.10
C ALA A 453 -5.23 -24.96 1.11
N PHE A 454 -5.19 -24.36 2.31
CA PHE A 454 -4.23 -24.70 3.36
C PHE A 454 -4.93 -24.84 4.70
N PRO A 455 -4.46 -25.76 5.59
CA PRO A 455 -5.00 -25.87 6.92
C PRO A 455 -4.82 -24.56 7.69
N PRO A 456 -5.79 -24.17 8.54
CA PRO A 456 -5.66 -23.02 9.41
C PRO A 456 -4.60 -23.31 10.47
N ILE A 457 -3.71 -22.35 10.73
CA ILE A 457 -2.57 -22.58 11.62
C ILE A 457 -2.97 -22.44 13.09
N HIS A 458 -4.02 -21.67 13.37
CA HIS A 458 -4.51 -21.41 14.73
C HIS A 458 -5.27 -22.58 15.35
N ARG A 459 -5.51 -23.69 14.63
CA ARG A 459 -6.12 -24.89 15.20
C ARG A 459 -5.48 -26.18 14.68
N ALA A 460 -5.61 -27.24 15.49
CA ALA A 460 -5.17 -28.58 15.08
C ALA A 460 -6.00 -29.09 13.88
N ILE A 461 -5.37 -29.83 13.02
CA ILE A 461 -6.07 -30.52 11.91
C ILE A 461 -6.88 -31.67 12.51
N ASP A 462 -8.19 -31.66 12.29
CA ASP A 462 -9.09 -32.77 12.64
C ASP A 462 -9.17 -33.75 11.46
N VAL A 463 -8.39 -34.80 11.53
CA VAL A 463 -8.38 -35.87 10.50
C VAL A 463 -9.18 -37.04 10.97
N ASN A 464 -10.35 -37.25 10.38
CA ASN A 464 -11.15 -38.45 10.59
C ASN A 464 -11.10 -39.34 9.35
N ALA A 465 -10.56 -40.55 9.48
CA ALA A 465 -10.39 -41.50 8.38
C ALA A 465 -11.72 -41.94 7.71
N HIS A 466 -12.85 -41.74 8.39
CA HIS A 466 -14.18 -42.14 7.93
C HIS A 466 -15.09 -40.96 7.56
N ARG A 467 -14.56 -39.70 7.58
CA ARG A 467 -15.30 -38.48 7.20
C ARG A 467 -14.51 -37.73 6.17
N SER A 468 -15.15 -37.40 5.06
CA SER A 468 -14.61 -36.42 4.10
C SER A 468 -15.48 -35.16 4.10
N SER A 469 -14.85 -33.98 4.05
CA SER A 469 -15.50 -32.71 3.91
C SER A 469 -15.15 -32.06 2.55
N VAL A 470 -15.91 -31.03 2.15
CA VAL A 470 -15.66 -30.29 0.90
C VAL A 470 -14.26 -29.66 0.92
N ALA A 471 -13.86 -29.11 2.03
CA ALA A 471 -12.48 -28.68 2.27
C ALA A 471 -11.70 -29.81 2.95
N PRO A 472 -10.45 -30.09 2.52
CA PRO A 472 -9.68 -31.21 3.06
C PRO A 472 -9.20 -31.00 4.51
N TYR A 473 -9.42 -29.82 5.07
CA TYR A 473 -8.94 -29.43 6.40
C TYR A 473 -10.02 -28.75 7.25
#